data_20820e17f44056326d076b47b996c56e
#
_entry.id   20820e17f44056326d076b47b996c56e
#
_cell.length_a   1.000
_cell.length_b   1.000
_cell.length_c   1.000
_cell.angle_alpha   90.00
_cell.angle_beta   90.00
_cell.angle_gamma   90.00
#
_symmetry.space_group_name_H-M   'P 1'
#
loop_
_entity.id
_entity.type
_entity.pdbx_description
1 polymer ?
#
loop_
_entity_poly.entity_id
_entity_poly.type
_entity_poly.pdbx_seq_one_letter_code
_entity_poly.pdbx_strand_id
1 'polypeptide(L)'
;MLHDVTKRLRSTAVMMLTAGLVLGGVLSATAQVSVDLNLPRYERVGGVSGNLNSIGSDTLNNLMTLWAESFRAVYPNVHIQIEGKGSSTAPPALIEGTAQLGPMSREMKSDEIDKFEKRYGYKPTAIKVSIDALAVFVHKDNPVKGLNLTQVDSIFSSTYKRGGKPLHTWGDVGLTGAWTNRPMSLYGRNSASGTYGFFKEHALHKGDYKDTVKEQPGSSSVVQGVASDLGGIGYSGIGYATSSVRALPLADGGTMYEPSLENCLSGDYPLARFLYIYVHKKPNEPLDKLTQEFISFVLSKAGQEIVVKDGYYPLPATIARETIAMLK
;
A
#
# COMPACT_ATOMS: atom_id res chain seq x y z
N MET A 1 -83.43 -26.42 32.63
CA MET A 1 -84.21 -25.19 32.36
C MET A 1 -83.39 -24.41 31.36
N LEU A 2 -83.84 -24.51 30.22
CA LEU A 2 -84.31 -23.48 29.28
C LEU A 2 -83.17 -22.60 28.81
N HIS A 3 -82.82 -22.80 27.57
CA HIS A 3 -83.32 -22.07 26.38
C HIS A 3 -82.59 -20.72 26.22
N ASP A 4 -82.22 -20.21 25.17
CA ASP A 4 -82.34 -20.53 23.73
C ASP A 4 -81.54 -19.47 22.95
N VAL A 5 -80.96 -19.91 21.84
CA VAL A 5 -81.08 -19.32 20.49
C VAL A 5 -80.62 -17.85 20.33
N THR A 6 -79.67 -17.55 19.56
CA THR A 6 -79.80 -17.33 18.12
C THR A 6 -78.49 -17.00 17.42
N LYS A 7 -78.22 -17.76 16.43
CA LYS A 7 -77.66 -17.52 15.06
C LYS A 7 -77.55 -16.05 14.64
N ARG A 8 -76.36 -15.73 14.08
CA ARG A 8 -76.08 -15.15 12.74
C ARG A 8 -74.79 -14.37 12.87
N LEU A 9 -73.89 -14.32 11.97
CA LEU A 9 -73.73 -14.65 10.54
C LEU A 9 -72.26 -14.67 10.26
N ARG A 10 -71.92 -15.51 9.35
CA ARG A 10 -70.61 -15.66 8.66
C ARG A 10 -70.10 -14.34 8.13
N SER A 11 -68.78 -14.08 8.29
CA SER A 11 -68.00 -13.49 7.18
C SER A 11 -66.57 -14.03 7.27
N THR A 12 -66.26 -14.84 6.29
CA THR A 12 -64.96 -15.42 6.00
C THR A 12 -64.05 -14.30 5.44
N ALA A 13 -63.04 -13.91 6.18
CA ALA A 13 -61.94 -13.17 5.61
C ALA A 13 -60.70 -14.07 5.64
N VAL A 14 -60.44 -14.68 4.48
CA VAL A 14 -59.19 -15.37 4.21
C VAL A 14 -58.10 -14.29 4.08
N MET A 15 -57.30 -14.16 5.09
CA MET A 15 -56.09 -13.31 5.06
C MET A 15 -54.97 -14.18 4.53
N MET A 16 -54.70 -14.03 3.22
CA MET A 16 -53.46 -14.55 2.60
C MET A 16 -52.28 -13.79 3.19
N LEU A 17 -51.52 -14.47 4.05
CA LEU A 17 -50.21 -14.04 4.50
C LEU A 17 -49.21 -14.29 3.34
N THR A 18 -49.00 -13.32 2.48
CA THR A 18 -47.86 -13.33 1.57
C THR A 18 -46.60 -13.04 2.39
N ALA A 19 -45.88 -14.12 2.72
CA ALA A 19 -44.53 -14.01 3.25
C ALA A 19 -43.59 -13.46 2.12
N GLY A 20 -43.44 -12.14 2.08
CA GLY A 20 -42.42 -11.49 1.30
C GLY A 20 -41.04 -11.83 1.89
N LEU A 21 -40.33 -12.76 1.24
CA LEU A 21 -38.92 -13.00 1.50
C LEU A 21 -38.17 -11.75 1.03
N VAL A 22 -37.91 -10.79 1.91
CA VAL A 22 -36.96 -9.72 1.68
C VAL A 22 -35.57 -10.38 1.76
N LEU A 23 -35.01 -10.79 0.61
CA LEU A 23 -33.60 -11.02 0.48
C LEU A 23 -32.89 -9.67 0.69
N GLY A 24 -32.58 -9.35 1.94
CA GLY A 24 -31.67 -8.30 2.30
C GLY A 24 -30.27 -8.70 1.83
N GLY A 25 -29.92 -8.34 0.59
CA GLY A 25 -28.55 -8.34 0.14
C GLY A 25 -27.79 -7.42 1.08
N VAL A 26 -26.97 -7.97 1.94
CA VAL A 26 -25.95 -7.21 2.69
C VAL A 26 -24.95 -6.72 1.63
N LEU A 27 -25.21 -5.56 1.06
CA LEU A 27 -24.20 -4.77 0.38
C LEU A 27 -23.16 -4.44 1.45
N SER A 28 -22.08 -5.22 1.51
CA SER A 28 -20.87 -4.81 2.23
C SER A 28 -20.41 -3.53 1.57
N ALA A 29 -20.87 -2.40 2.10
CA ALA A 29 -20.29 -1.11 1.76
C ALA A 29 -18.82 -1.18 2.22
N THR A 30 -17.90 -1.35 1.29
CA THR A 30 -16.48 -1.11 1.56
C THR A 30 -16.39 0.33 2.05
N ALA A 31 -16.08 0.51 3.32
CA ALA A 31 -15.92 1.84 3.90
C ALA A 31 -14.90 2.60 3.04
N GLN A 32 -15.34 3.69 2.45
CA GLN A 32 -14.46 4.53 1.63
C GLN A 32 -13.36 5.07 2.55
N VAL A 33 -12.10 4.80 2.20
CA VAL A 33 -10.95 5.34 2.95
C VAL A 33 -11.05 6.85 2.96
N SER A 34 -11.03 7.43 4.15
CA SER A 34 -11.07 8.89 4.34
C SER A 34 -9.90 9.35 5.20
N VAL A 35 -9.51 10.59 5.05
CA VAL A 35 -8.45 11.21 5.84
C VAL A 35 -8.94 11.52 7.25
N ASP A 36 -8.03 11.50 8.23
CA ASP A 36 -8.32 11.93 9.60
C ASP A 36 -8.65 13.44 9.60
N LEU A 37 -9.81 13.78 10.17
CA LEU A 37 -10.31 15.16 10.20
C LEU A 37 -9.42 16.11 11.05
N ASN A 38 -8.60 15.54 11.93
CA ASN A 38 -7.66 16.26 12.79
C ASN A 38 -6.31 16.54 12.12
N LEU A 39 -6.10 16.13 10.87
CA LEU A 39 -4.89 16.48 10.12
C LEU A 39 -4.74 18.01 10.02
N PRO A 40 -3.50 18.51 10.12
CA PRO A 40 -3.26 19.96 10.00
C PRO A 40 -3.68 20.45 8.63
N ARG A 41 -4.25 21.65 8.55
CA ARG A 41 -4.48 22.32 7.29
C ARG A 41 -3.17 22.93 6.81
N TYR A 42 -2.94 22.87 5.51
CA TYR A 42 -1.81 23.57 4.91
C TYR A 42 -2.19 25.04 4.68
N GLU A 43 -1.36 25.94 5.17
CA GLU A 43 -1.50 27.36 4.95
C GLU A 43 -0.34 27.87 4.09
N ARG A 44 -0.66 28.56 3.01
CA ARG A 44 0.36 29.11 2.12
C ARG A 44 1.19 30.17 2.82
N VAL A 45 2.51 30.04 2.72
CA VAL A 45 3.47 31.05 3.22
C VAL A 45 4.15 31.78 2.06
N GLY A 46 4.61 33.02 2.28
CA GLY A 46 5.32 33.79 1.27
C GLY A 46 6.77 33.31 1.06
N GLY A 47 7.37 33.64 -0.10
CA GLY A 47 8.80 33.42 -0.38
C GLY A 47 9.20 31.96 -0.58
N VAL A 48 8.31 31.13 -1.13
CA VAL A 48 8.58 29.74 -1.52
C VAL A 48 8.73 29.68 -3.03
N SER A 49 9.91 29.33 -3.50
CA SER A 49 10.25 29.18 -4.92
C SER A 49 11.55 28.36 -5.05
N GLY A 50 11.85 27.84 -6.22
CA GLY A 50 13.09 27.12 -6.52
C GLY A 50 12.84 25.74 -7.05
N ASN A 51 13.88 24.89 -6.98
CA ASN A 51 13.89 23.55 -7.55
C ASN A 51 14.10 22.51 -6.45
N LEU A 52 13.38 21.39 -6.53
CA LEU A 52 13.61 20.18 -5.75
C LEU A 52 13.83 19.00 -6.70
N ASN A 53 14.78 18.15 -6.37
CA ASN A 53 14.98 16.88 -7.03
C ASN A 53 14.56 15.74 -6.09
N SER A 54 13.71 14.88 -6.58
CA SER A 54 13.23 13.67 -5.91
C SER A 54 13.74 12.46 -6.66
N ILE A 55 14.60 11.67 -6.03
CA ILE A 55 15.19 10.46 -6.63
C ILE A 55 14.96 9.29 -5.67
N GLY A 56 14.31 8.24 -6.14
CA GLY A 56 14.07 7.06 -5.27
C GLY A 56 13.01 6.09 -5.77
N SER A 57 12.09 5.76 -4.90
CA SER A 57 11.13 4.67 -5.06
C SER A 57 10.15 4.88 -6.21
N ASP A 58 10.07 3.89 -7.11
CA ASP A 58 8.99 3.80 -8.09
C ASP A 58 7.61 3.63 -7.43
N THR A 59 7.54 2.95 -6.28
CA THR A 59 6.28 2.78 -5.54
C THR A 59 5.61 4.11 -5.20
N LEU A 60 6.39 5.16 -4.90
CA LEU A 60 5.88 6.51 -4.64
C LEU A 60 5.86 7.39 -5.88
N ASN A 61 6.29 6.92 -7.05
CA ASN A 61 6.50 7.80 -8.19
C ASN A 61 5.23 8.55 -8.60
N ASN A 62 4.10 7.86 -8.68
CA ASN A 62 2.81 8.50 -9.02
C ASN A 62 2.37 9.46 -7.91
N LEU A 63 2.48 9.05 -6.65
CA LEU A 63 2.11 9.86 -5.49
C LEU A 63 2.97 11.14 -5.39
N MET A 64 4.29 11.03 -5.61
CA MET A 64 5.21 12.17 -5.67
C MET A 64 4.83 13.14 -6.79
N THR A 65 4.42 12.63 -7.95
CA THR A 65 3.96 13.44 -9.09
C THR A 65 2.69 14.21 -8.73
N LEU A 66 1.70 13.56 -8.13
CA LEU A 66 0.45 14.20 -7.71
C LEU A 66 0.68 15.28 -6.64
N TRP A 67 1.57 15.02 -5.67
CA TRP A 67 1.96 16.02 -4.68
C TRP A 67 2.69 17.20 -5.32
N ALA A 68 3.63 16.95 -6.23
CA ALA A 68 4.37 17.99 -6.92
C ALA A 68 3.46 18.89 -7.77
N GLU A 69 2.52 18.31 -8.51
CA GLU A 69 1.53 19.05 -9.30
C GLU A 69 0.64 19.92 -8.42
N SER A 70 0.13 19.35 -7.31
CA SER A 70 -0.73 20.07 -6.39
C SER A 70 0.02 21.17 -5.63
N PHE A 71 1.27 20.92 -5.23
CA PHE A 71 2.12 21.91 -4.59
C PHE A 71 2.49 23.04 -5.54
N ARG A 72 2.75 22.74 -6.81
CA ARG A 72 3.00 23.73 -7.85
C ARG A 72 1.76 24.62 -8.12
N ALA A 73 0.55 24.08 -7.97
CA ALA A 73 -0.66 24.90 -8.06
C ALA A 73 -0.72 25.96 -6.96
N VAL A 74 -0.15 25.70 -5.77
CA VAL A 74 0.00 26.67 -4.67
C VAL A 74 1.18 27.60 -4.89
N TYR A 75 2.29 27.10 -5.44
CA TYR A 75 3.56 27.81 -5.66
C TYR A 75 4.04 27.68 -7.12
N PRO A 76 3.55 28.53 -8.03
CA PRO A 76 3.85 28.40 -9.46
C PRO A 76 5.35 28.49 -9.84
N ASN A 77 6.17 29.09 -8.97
CA ASN A 77 7.61 29.25 -9.17
C ASN A 77 8.43 28.09 -8.54
N VAL A 78 7.77 27.00 -8.17
CA VAL A 78 8.44 25.78 -7.68
C VAL A 78 8.44 24.73 -8.79
N HIS A 79 9.59 24.11 -8.99
CA HIS A 79 9.79 23.00 -9.93
C HIS A 79 10.30 21.77 -9.17
N ILE A 80 9.59 20.66 -9.28
CA ILE A 80 9.98 19.40 -8.64
C ILE A 80 10.22 18.37 -9.75
N GLN A 81 11.47 17.93 -9.86
CA GLN A 81 11.85 16.87 -10.77
C GLN A 81 11.78 15.53 -10.05
N ILE A 82 11.17 14.52 -10.68
CA ILE A 82 10.90 13.22 -10.05
C ILE A 82 11.51 12.11 -10.88
N GLU A 83 12.27 11.25 -10.21
CA GLU A 83 12.91 10.07 -10.80
C GLU A 83 12.65 8.84 -9.90
N GLY A 84 11.81 7.92 -10.40
CA GLY A 84 11.36 6.72 -9.66
C GLY A 84 12.04 5.44 -10.14
N LYS A 85 13.36 5.28 -9.91
CA LYS A 85 14.11 4.09 -10.35
C LYS A 85 14.32 3.02 -9.30
N GLY A 86 13.78 3.23 -8.10
CA GLY A 86 13.84 2.28 -7.00
C GLY A 86 14.47 2.90 -5.74
N SER A 87 14.06 2.41 -4.57
CA SER A 87 14.49 2.97 -3.27
C SER A 87 16.01 2.97 -3.08
N SER A 88 16.73 2.04 -3.73
CA SER A 88 18.18 1.97 -3.62
C SER A 88 18.91 3.13 -4.30
N THR A 89 18.23 3.95 -5.11
CA THR A 89 18.82 5.15 -5.73
C THR A 89 18.74 6.39 -4.83
N ALA A 90 17.86 6.37 -3.81
CA ALA A 90 17.69 7.51 -2.90
C ALA A 90 18.91 7.78 -2.01
N PRO A 91 19.51 6.77 -1.32
CA PRO A 91 20.65 7.02 -0.43
C PRO A 91 21.85 7.65 -1.16
N PRO A 92 22.36 7.15 -2.31
CA PRO A 92 23.47 7.79 -3.01
C PRO A 92 23.10 9.19 -3.49
N ALA A 93 21.90 9.43 -4.01
CA ALA A 93 21.48 10.75 -4.46
C ALA A 93 21.45 11.80 -3.33
N LEU A 94 20.98 11.39 -2.13
CA LEU A 94 21.02 12.25 -0.94
C LEU A 94 22.46 12.50 -0.49
N ILE A 95 23.32 11.48 -0.47
CA ILE A 95 24.74 11.59 -0.06
C ILE A 95 25.52 12.50 -1.00
N GLU A 96 25.28 12.42 -2.29
CA GLU A 96 25.92 13.25 -3.31
C GLU A 96 25.29 14.65 -3.43
N GLY A 97 24.16 14.90 -2.76
CA GLY A 97 23.43 16.17 -2.81
C GLY A 97 22.69 16.43 -4.13
N THR A 98 22.55 15.40 -4.98
CA THR A 98 21.82 15.50 -6.26
C THR A 98 20.31 15.44 -6.10
N ALA A 99 19.82 14.99 -4.93
CA ALA A 99 18.42 15.04 -4.55
C ALA A 99 18.25 15.65 -3.15
N GLN A 100 17.16 16.38 -2.95
CA GLN A 100 16.72 16.90 -1.65
C GLN A 100 15.67 15.98 -1.02
N LEU A 101 14.96 15.22 -1.85
CA LEU A 101 13.91 14.28 -1.45
C LEU A 101 14.30 12.87 -1.89
N GLY A 102 14.36 11.94 -0.94
CA GLY A 102 14.63 10.52 -1.18
C GLY A 102 13.42 9.65 -0.85
N PRO A 103 12.42 9.51 -1.76
CA PRO A 103 11.29 8.63 -1.50
C PRO A 103 11.73 7.16 -1.45
N MET A 104 11.26 6.43 -0.43
CA MET A 104 11.60 5.02 -0.21
C MET A 104 10.40 4.22 0.24
N SER A 105 10.26 3.00 -0.28
CA SER A 105 9.23 2.04 0.10
C SER A 105 9.74 0.92 1.03
N ARG A 106 10.83 1.18 1.69
CA ARG A 106 11.43 0.48 2.82
C ARG A 106 12.24 1.47 3.64
N GLU A 107 12.60 1.10 4.82
CA GLU A 107 13.60 1.86 5.57
C GLU A 107 14.97 1.81 4.90
N MET A 108 15.76 2.86 5.10
CA MET A 108 17.17 2.84 4.74
C MET A 108 17.88 1.72 5.49
N LYS A 109 18.75 0.98 4.81
CA LYS A 109 19.57 -0.04 5.43
C LYS A 109 20.65 0.61 6.31
N SER A 110 21.15 -0.12 7.29
CA SER A 110 22.21 0.36 8.18
C SER A 110 23.43 0.88 7.42
N ASP A 111 23.88 0.14 6.40
CA ASP A 111 25.03 0.54 5.59
C ASP A 111 24.78 1.81 4.73
N GLU A 112 23.53 2.04 4.34
CA GLU A 112 23.11 3.27 3.64
C GLU A 112 23.10 4.47 4.60
N ILE A 113 22.61 4.27 5.84
CA ILE A 113 22.62 5.28 6.90
C ILE A 113 24.07 5.60 7.31
N ASP A 114 24.91 4.59 7.51
CA ASP A 114 26.32 4.77 7.91
C ASP A 114 27.12 5.57 6.87
N LYS A 115 26.87 5.33 5.57
CA LYS A 115 27.48 6.11 4.49
C LYS A 115 27.05 7.57 4.52
N PHE A 116 25.77 7.83 4.77
CA PHE A 116 25.24 9.18 4.90
C PHE A 116 25.86 9.88 6.13
N GLU A 117 25.85 9.20 7.28
CA GLU A 117 26.40 9.72 8.53
C GLU A 117 27.91 10.01 8.44
N LYS A 118 28.65 9.13 7.75
CA LYS A 118 30.06 9.36 7.46
C LYS A 118 30.30 10.62 6.62
N ARG A 119 29.38 10.94 5.71
CA ARG A 119 29.50 12.13 4.85
C ARG A 119 29.16 13.42 5.56
N TYR A 120 28.12 13.41 6.42
CA TYR A 120 27.52 14.63 6.97
C TYR A 120 27.67 14.79 8.48
N GLY A 121 28.09 13.73 9.20
CA GLY A 121 28.22 13.76 10.66
C GLY A 121 26.92 13.56 11.43
N TYR A 122 25.80 13.25 10.74
CA TYR A 122 24.50 12.95 11.31
C TYR A 122 23.68 12.07 10.36
N LYS A 123 22.64 11.42 10.90
CA LYS A 123 21.79 10.48 10.16
C LYS A 123 20.75 11.22 9.29
N PRO A 124 20.34 10.65 8.14
CA PRO A 124 19.24 11.20 7.37
C PRO A 124 17.94 11.11 8.16
N THR A 125 17.02 12.05 7.93
CA THR A 125 15.73 12.05 8.62
C THR A 125 14.69 11.31 7.78
N ALA A 126 14.09 10.25 8.36
CA ALA A 126 13.01 9.50 7.78
C ALA A 126 11.66 10.15 8.07
N ILE A 127 10.94 10.56 7.05
CA ILE A 127 9.61 11.16 7.14
C ILE A 127 8.59 10.14 6.67
N LYS A 128 7.73 9.66 7.56
CA LYS A 128 6.57 8.84 7.19
C LYS A 128 5.57 9.69 6.43
N VAL A 129 5.15 9.27 5.24
CA VAL A 129 4.28 10.06 4.38
C VAL A 129 2.97 9.39 4.00
N SER A 130 2.92 8.06 4.04
CA SER A 130 1.69 7.28 3.86
C SER A 130 1.86 5.86 4.39
N ILE A 131 0.75 5.12 4.46
CA ILE A 131 0.72 3.70 4.77
C ILE A 131 0.41 2.92 3.50
N ASP A 132 1.12 1.82 3.29
CA ASP A 132 0.94 0.91 2.17
C ASP A 132 0.69 -0.51 2.69
N ALA A 133 -0.33 -1.17 2.17
CA ALA A 133 -0.41 -2.62 2.19
C ALA A 133 0.39 -3.13 0.99
N LEU A 134 1.58 -3.70 1.22
CA LEU A 134 2.24 -4.44 0.15
C LEU A 134 1.39 -5.65 -0.19
N ALA A 135 0.63 -5.55 -1.28
CA ALA A 135 -0.35 -6.55 -1.65
C ALA A 135 0.25 -7.65 -2.53
N VAL A 136 -0.21 -8.88 -2.32
CA VAL A 136 -0.06 -9.98 -3.26
C VAL A 136 -1.29 -9.97 -4.16
N PHE A 137 -1.08 -9.72 -5.44
CA PHE A 137 -2.12 -9.63 -6.44
C PHE A 137 -2.24 -10.91 -7.25
N VAL A 138 -3.47 -11.26 -7.58
CA VAL A 138 -3.81 -12.28 -8.58
C VAL A 138 -4.75 -11.69 -9.63
N HIS A 139 -4.89 -12.37 -10.78
CA HIS A 139 -5.89 -12.01 -11.78
C HIS A 139 -7.29 -11.96 -11.12
N LYS A 140 -8.14 -11.02 -11.53
CA LYS A 140 -9.48 -10.82 -10.92
C LYS A 140 -10.35 -12.07 -10.87
N ASP A 141 -10.19 -12.96 -11.86
CA ASP A 141 -10.97 -14.20 -12.01
C ASP A 141 -10.31 -15.42 -11.32
N ASN A 142 -9.18 -15.23 -10.65
CA ASN A 142 -8.56 -16.29 -9.86
C ASN A 142 -9.38 -16.55 -8.58
N PRO A 143 -9.85 -17.78 -8.31
CA PRO A 143 -10.76 -18.05 -7.20
C PRO A 143 -10.09 -18.26 -5.83
N VAL A 144 -8.74 -18.15 -5.74
CA VAL A 144 -8.02 -18.35 -4.46
C VAL A 144 -8.53 -17.36 -3.41
N LYS A 145 -8.81 -17.82 -2.18
CA LYS A 145 -9.41 -16.98 -1.14
C LYS A 145 -8.42 -16.13 -0.38
N GLY A 146 -7.17 -16.57 -0.31
CA GLY A 146 -6.07 -15.93 0.41
C GLY A 146 -4.89 -16.88 0.49
N LEU A 147 -3.76 -16.39 1.01
CA LEU A 147 -2.55 -17.15 1.21
C LEU A 147 -1.94 -16.84 2.58
N ASN A 148 -1.33 -17.84 3.22
CA ASN A 148 -0.43 -17.55 4.33
C ASN A 148 0.99 -17.27 3.82
N LEU A 149 1.81 -16.63 4.65
CA LEU A 149 3.17 -16.24 4.25
C LEU A 149 4.08 -17.44 3.98
N THR A 150 3.81 -18.60 4.57
CA THR A 150 4.54 -19.84 4.22
C THR A 150 4.23 -20.28 2.79
N GLN A 151 2.97 -20.14 2.35
CA GLN A 151 2.60 -20.40 0.95
C GLN A 151 3.21 -19.33 0.01
N VAL A 152 3.21 -18.05 0.41
CA VAL A 152 3.84 -16.97 -0.36
C VAL A 152 5.34 -17.23 -0.53
N ASP A 153 6.05 -17.61 0.53
CA ASP A 153 7.46 -18.01 0.47
C ASP A 153 7.65 -19.23 -0.45
N SER A 154 6.81 -20.25 -0.33
CA SER A 154 6.84 -21.45 -1.16
C SER A 154 6.61 -21.18 -2.66
N ILE A 155 5.83 -20.14 -2.98
CA ILE A 155 5.56 -19.71 -4.35
C ILE A 155 6.74 -18.92 -4.92
N PHE A 156 7.27 -17.93 -4.20
CA PHE A 156 8.24 -16.98 -4.72
C PHE A 156 9.70 -17.31 -4.42
N SER A 157 9.98 -18.06 -3.34
CA SER A 157 11.35 -18.35 -2.88
C SER A 157 11.87 -19.67 -3.41
N SER A 158 13.17 -19.74 -3.64
CA SER A 158 13.93 -20.97 -3.91
C SER A 158 14.52 -21.62 -2.64
N THR A 159 14.50 -20.91 -1.51
CA THR A 159 15.13 -21.32 -0.25
C THR A 159 14.16 -21.72 0.85
N TYR A 160 12.85 -21.44 0.68
CA TYR A 160 11.76 -21.86 1.57
C TYR A 160 12.01 -21.60 3.05
N LYS A 161 12.47 -20.39 3.40
CA LYS A 161 12.89 -20.01 4.76
C LYS A 161 11.78 -20.05 5.80
N ARG A 162 10.51 -20.06 5.36
CA ARG A 162 9.33 -20.24 6.22
C ARG A 162 8.94 -21.71 6.43
N GLY A 163 9.78 -22.66 5.98
CA GLY A 163 9.60 -24.10 6.22
C GLY A 163 8.57 -24.77 5.30
N GLY A 164 8.15 -24.12 4.24
CA GLY A 164 7.23 -24.67 3.24
C GLY A 164 7.90 -25.61 2.25
N LYS A 165 7.12 -26.07 1.27
CA LYS A 165 7.55 -26.88 0.13
C LYS A 165 7.32 -26.12 -1.16
N PRO A 166 8.04 -26.42 -2.27
CA PRO A 166 7.80 -25.79 -3.56
C PRO A 166 6.33 -25.86 -3.99
N LEU A 167 5.76 -24.74 -4.37
CA LEU A 167 4.45 -24.63 -4.98
C LEU A 167 4.61 -24.07 -6.40
N HIS A 168 3.98 -24.71 -7.38
CA HIS A 168 4.14 -24.39 -8.80
C HIS A 168 2.81 -24.18 -9.52
N THR A 169 1.75 -24.81 -9.04
CA THR A 169 0.42 -24.77 -9.64
C THR A 169 -0.61 -24.22 -8.65
N TRP A 170 -1.70 -23.72 -9.17
CA TRP A 170 -2.82 -23.30 -8.34
C TRP A 170 -3.50 -24.46 -7.60
N GLY A 171 -3.34 -25.70 -8.08
CA GLY A 171 -3.77 -26.89 -7.36
C GLY A 171 -2.97 -27.12 -6.07
N ASP A 172 -1.70 -26.72 -6.02
CA ASP A 172 -0.86 -26.86 -4.84
C ASP A 172 -1.35 -26.02 -3.64
N VAL A 173 -2.17 -24.99 -3.91
CA VAL A 173 -2.84 -24.18 -2.88
C VAL A 173 -4.33 -24.52 -2.71
N GLY A 174 -4.75 -25.69 -3.25
CA GLY A 174 -6.08 -26.26 -3.02
C GLY A 174 -7.14 -25.90 -4.07
N LEU A 175 -6.78 -25.26 -5.18
CA LEU A 175 -7.73 -25.04 -6.26
C LEU A 175 -7.96 -26.31 -7.08
N THR A 176 -9.19 -26.51 -7.54
CA THR A 176 -9.64 -27.71 -8.24
C THR A 176 -10.12 -27.41 -9.67
N GLY A 177 -10.48 -28.46 -10.43
CA GLY A 177 -11.01 -28.33 -11.79
C GLY A 177 -9.95 -27.78 -12.75
N ALA A 178 -10.31 -26.75 -13.53
CA ALA A 178 -9.41 -26.12 -14.50
C ALA A 178 -8.17 -25.44 -13.88
N TRP A 179 -8.15 -25.29 -12.57
CA TRP A 179 -7.06 -24.67 -11.83
C TRP A 179 -6.05 -25.66 -11.28
N THR A 180 -6.39 -26.95 -11.16
CA THR A 180 -5.54 -27.97 -10.54
C THR A 180 -4.13 -28.00 -11.11
N ASN A 181 -4.00 -28.03 -12.43
CA ASN A 181 -2.69 -28.09 -13.11
C ASN A 181 -2.28 -26.75 -13.74
N ARG A 182 -2.98 -25.66 -13.42
CA ARG A 182 -2.62 -24.35 -13.96
C ARG A 182 -1.35 -23.84 -13.30
N PRO A 183 -0.28 -23.56 -14.06
CA PRO A 183 0.95 -23.06 -13.50
C PRO A 183 0.78 -21.64 -12.96
N MET A 184 1.54 -21.29 -11.92
CA MET A 184 1.68 -19.94 -11.42
C MET A 184 2.73 -19.18 -12.21
N SER A 185 2.36 -18.03 -12.78
CA SER A 185 3.31 -17.08 -13.39
C SER A 185 3.66 -16.00 -12.38
N LEU A 186 4.93 -15.92 -12.00
CA LEU A 186 5.41 -15.06 -10.92
C LEU A 186 5.86 -13.71 -11.46
N TYR A 187 5.33 -12.62 -10.91
CA TYR A 187 5.70 -11.25 -11.26
C TYR A 187 6.25 -10.53 -10.03
N GLY A 188 7.45 -9.98 -10.14
CA GLY A 188 8.13 -9.29 -9.05
C GLY A 188 8.85 -8.04 -9.52
N ARG A 189 9.61 -7.42 -8.62
CA ARG A 189 10.41 -6.23 -8.88
C ARG A 189 11.89 -6.61 -8.99
N ASN A 190 12.69 -5.75 -9.60
CA ASN A 190 14.14 -5.87 -9.61
C ASN A 190 14.77 -5.47 -8.25
N SER A 191 16.04 -5.75 -8.07
CA SER A 191 16.77 -5.53 -6.82
C SER A 191 16.97 -4.06 -6.40
N ALA A 192 16.79 -3.10 -7.30
CA ALA A 192 16.80 -1.67 -6.97
C ALA A 192 15.54 -1.23 -6.21
N SER A 193 14.46 -1.99 -6.33
CA SER A 193 13.17 -1.71 -5.71
C SER A 193 13.22 -1.91 -4.19
N GLY A 194 12.70 -0.93 -3.44
CA GLY A 194 12.44 -1.10 -2.01
C GLY A 194 11.37 -2.14 -1.74
N THR A 195 10.38 -2.27 -2.63
CA THR A 195 9.34 -3.29 -2.55
C THR A 195 9.89 -4.70 -2.71
N TYR A 196 10.87 -4.91 -3.60
CA TYR A 196 11.64 -6.16 -3.68
C TYR A 196 12.32 -6.47 -2.34
N GLY A 197 13.04 -5.49 -1.77
CA GLY A 197 13.76 -5.69 -0.51
C GLY A 197 12.82 -5.97 0.66
N PHE A 198 11.73 -5.22 0.79
CA PHE A 198 10.73 -5.42 1.83
C PHE A 198 10.05 -6.79 1.73
N PHE A 199 9.62 -7.19 0.52
CA PHE A 199 9.00 -8.49 0.31
C PHE A 199 9.98 -9.64 0.61
N LYS A 200 11.25 -9.53 0.18
CA LYS A 200 12.31 -10.49 0.49
C LYS A 200 12.47 -10.66 2.01
N GLU A 201 12.49 -9.56 2.75
CA GLU A 201 12.68 -9.57 4.19
C GLU A 201 11.48 -10.14 4.94
N HIS A 202 10.29 -9.62 4.67
CA HIS A 202 9.09 -9.89 5.46
C HIS A 202 8.28 -11.09 4.96
N ALA A 203 8.14 -11.28 3.66
CA ALA A 203 7.40 -12.40 3.10
C ALA A 203 8.25 -13.67 2.97
N LEU A 204 9.53 -13.54 2.55
CA LEU A 204 10.41 -14.68 2.28
C LEU A 204 11.43 -14.95 3.40
N HIS A 205 11.35 -14.30 4.56
CA HIS A 205 12.34 -14.42 5.65
C HIS A 205 13.79 -14.34 5.14
N LYS A 206 14.07 -13.34 4.28
CA LYS A 206 15.36 -13.13 3.60
C LYS A 206 15.77 -14.29 2.68
N GLY A 207 14.82 -15.13 2.28
CA GLY A 207 15.03 -16.19 1.28
C GLY A 207 15.31 -15.61 -0.11
N ASP A 208 15.92 -16.41 -0.97
CA ASP A 208 16.22 -16.00 -2.33
C ASP A 208 15.03 -16.27 -3.24
N TYR A 209 14.77 -15.34 -4.15
CA TYR A 209 13.72 -15.51 -5.15
C TYR A 209 14.02 -16.67 -6.10
N LYS A 210 12.98 -17.29 -6.64
CA LYS A 210 13.09 -18.19 -7.79
C LYS A 210 13.57 -17.41 -9.02
N ASP A 211 14.34 -18.03 -9.86
CA ASP A 211 14.78 -17.50 -11.16
C ASP A 211 13.63 -17.32 -12.17
N THR A 212 12.50 -18.00 -11.92
CA THR A 212 11.27 -17.88 -12.70
C THR A 212 10.44 -16.63 -12.38
N VAL A 213 10.82 -15.84 -11.37
CA VAL A 213 10.16 -14.56 -11.10
C VAL A 213 10.49 -13.57 -12.22
N LYS A 214 9.46 -13.16 -12.95
CA LYS A 214 9.56 -12.16 -14.02
C LYS A 214 9.77 -10.78 -13.40
N GLU A 215 11.03 -10.35 -13.33
CA GLU A 215 11.39 -9.04 -12.78
C GLU A 215 10.82 -7.91 -13.65
N GLN A 216 10.12 -6.98 -12.99
CA GLN A 216 9.51 -5.81 -13.62
C GLN A 216 10.21 -4.52 -13.16
N PRO A 217 10.37 -3.52 -14.04
CA PRO A 217 11.00 -2.27 -13.68
C PRO A 217 10.15 -1.43 -12.72
N GLY A 218 8.82 -1.54 -12.78
CA GLY A 218 7.89 -0.73 -12.02
C GLY A 218 6.74 -1.51 -11.40
N SER A 219 6.09 -0.88 -10.42
CA SER A 219 4.92 -1.41 -9.72
C SER A 219 3.73 -1.61 -10.67
N SER A 220 3.49 -0.66 -11.55
CA SER A 220 2.47 -0.74 -12.60
C SER A 220 2.68 -1.95 -13.52
N SER A 221 3.93 -2.22 -13.93
CA SER A 221 4.25 -3.34 -14.81
C SER A 221 3.99 -4.70 -14.16
N VAL A 222 4.21 -4.84 -12.84
CA VAL A 222 3.83 -6.04 -12.09
C VAL A 222 2.32 -6.26 -12.18
N VAL A 223 1.54 -5.23 -11.86
CA VAL A 223 0.06 -5.32 -11.87
C VAL A 223 -0.47 -5.61 -13.27
N GLN A 224 0.09 -4.99 -14.31
CA GLN A 224 -0.27 -5.28 -15.71
C GLN A 224 0.06 -6.72 -16.11
N GLY A 225 1.22 -7.23 -15.69
CA GLY A 225 1.60 -8.63 -15.92
C GLY A 225 0.59 -9.60 -15.29
N VAL A 226 0.21 -9.38 -14.04
CA VAL A 226 -0.83 -10.18 -13.35
C VAL A 226 -2.19 -10.02 -14.02
N ALA A 227 -2.57 -8.81 -14.42
CA ALA A 227 -3.85 -8.52 -15.07
C ALA A 227 -4.03 -9.21 -16.43
N SER A 228 -2.94 -9.45 -17.13
CA SER A 228 -2.93 -10.09 -18.46
C SER A 228 -2.75 -11.61 -18.43
N ASP A 229 -2.51 -12.18 -17.25
CA ASP A 229 -2.21 -13.61 -17.08
C ASP A 229 -3.14 -14.24 -16.04
N LEU A 230 -4.05 -15.11 -16.50
CA LEU A 230 -5.00 -15.77 -15.61
C LEU A 230 -4.33 -16.61 -14.52
N GLY A 231 -3.13 -17.17 -14.77
CA GLY A 231 -2.28 -17.85 -13.78
C GLY A 231 -1.34 -16.92 -13.00
N GLY A 232 -1.42 -15.62 -13.26
CA GLY A 232 -0.52 -14.61 -12.71
C GLY A 232 -0.69 -14.40 -11.21
N ILE A 233 0.46 -14.25 -10.53
CA ILE A 233 0.57 -13.79 -9.14
C ILE A 233 1.77 -12.86 -9.04
N GLY A 234 1.64 -11.75 -8.33
CA GLY A 234 2.71 -10.77 -8.18
C GLY A 234 2.52 -9.91 -6.95
N TYR A 235 3.51 -9.10 -6.60
CA TYR A 235 3.44 -8.20 -5.45
C TYR A 235 3.72 -6.75 -5.84
N SER A 236 2.92 -5.85 -5.31
CA SER A 236 3.03 -4.40 -5.53
C SER A 236 2.34 -3.63 -4.41
N GLY A 237 2.61 -2.32 -4.29
CA GLY A 237 1.85 -1.46 -3.40
C GLY A 237 0.36 -1.42 -3.75
N ILE A 238 -0.50 -1.32 -2.72
CA ILE A 238 -1.96 -1.32 -2.89
C ILE A 238 -2.46 -0.20 -3.80
N GLY A 239 -1.77 0.95 -3.84
CA GLY A 239 -2.10 2.08 -4.70
C GLY A 239 -2.07 1.78 -6.20
N TYR A 240 -1.44 0.68 -6.62
CA TYR A 240 -1.43 0.24 -8.02
C TYR A 240 -2.55 -0.74 -8.38
N ALA A 241 -3.46 -1.05 -7.44
CA ALA A 241 -4.59 -1.93 -7.71
C ALA A 241 -5.45 -1.41 -8.87
N THR A 242 -5.84 -2.32 -9.76
CA THR A 242 -6.78 -2.06 -10.87
C THR A 242 -7.96 -3.01 -10.78
N SER A 243 -9.03 -2.73 -11.51
CA SER A 243 -10.19 -3.63 -11.60
C SER A 243 -9.90 -5.00 -12.23
N SER A 244 -8.74 -5.17 -12.84
CA SER A 244 -8.31 -6.42 -13.48
C SER A 244 -7.52 -7.36 -12.57
N VAL A 245 -7.19 -6.91 -11.35
CA VAL A 245 -6.49 -7.71 -10.34
C VAL A 245 -7.24 -7.68 -9.02
N ARG A 246 -6.92 -8.63 -8.16
CA ARG A 246 -7.44 -8.73 -6.82
C ARG A 246 -6.30 -8.89 -5.83
N ALA A 247 -6.27 -8.03 -4.81
CA ALA A 247 -5.36 -8.17 -3.69
C ALA A 247 -5.86 -9.31 -2.77
N LEU A 248 -4.94 -10.14 -2.30
CA LEU A 248 -5.26 -11.29 -1.46
C LEU A 248 -5.23 -10.94 0.03
N PRO A 249 -6.19 -11.46 0.80
CA PRO A 249 -6.01 -11.61 2.24
C PRO A 249 -4.77 -12.43 2.54
N LEU A 250 -3.98 -12.02 3.54
CA LEU A 250 -2.78 -12.72 3.96
C LEU A 250 -2.85 -13.10 5.44
N ALA A 251 -2.14 -14.18 5.80
CA ALA A 251 -1.95 -14.60 7.18
C ALA A 251 -0.46 -14.83 7.48
N ASP A 252 -0.02 -14.42 8.67
CA ASP A 252 1.24 -14.88 9.26
C ASP A 252 0.89 -15.70 10.51
N GLY A 253 0.48 -16.95 10.30
CA GLY A 253 -0.14 -17.82 11.30
C GLY A 253 -1.62 -18.09 11.03
N GLY A 254 -2.52 -17.87 12.00
CA GLY A 254 -3.90 -18.36 11.98
C GLY A 254 -4.86 -17.61 11.07
N THR A 255 -5.20 -16.37 11.40
CA THR A 255 -6.26 -15.59 10.73
C THR A 255 -5.75 -14.89 9.48
N MET A 256 -6.57 -14.91 8.41
CA MET A 256 -6.31 -14.12 7.19
C MET A 256 -6.92 -12.73 7.31
N TYR A 257 -6.15 -11.73 6.97
CA TYR A 257 -6.54 -10.33 7.02
C TYR A 257 -6.49 -9.69 5.63
N GLU A 258 -7.54 -8.96 5.31
CA GLU A 258 -7.61 -8.13 4.10
C GLU A 258 -6.57 -7.01 4.14
N PRO A 259 -6.01 -6.57 3.01
CA PRO A 259 -5.10 -5.44 2.94
C PRO A 259 -5.86 -4.11 3.11
N SER A 260 -6.55 -3.93 4.25
CA SER A 260 -7.31 -2.72 4.59
C SER A 260 -6.52 -1.75 5.45
N LEU A 261 -6.93 -0.48 5.47
CA LEU A 261 -6.33 0.52 6.36
C LEU A 261 -6.37 0.09 7.82
N GLU A 262 -7.51 -0.45 8.27
CA GLU A 262 -7.71 -0.92 9.64
C GLU A 262 -6.69 -2.01 10.01
N ASN A 263 -6.57 -3.05 9.18
CA ASN A 263 -5.65 -4.15 9.41
C ASN A 263 -4.16 -3.73 9.26
N CYS A 264 -3.89 -2.69 8.47
CA CYS A 264 -2.53 -2.11 8.41
C CYS A 264 -2.20 -1.32 9.68
N LEU A 265 -3.16 -0.56 10.23
CA LEU A 265 -2.96 0.22 11.45
C LEU A 265 -2.87 -0.65 12.70
N SER A 266 -3.67 -1.73 12.79
CA SER A 266 -3.60 -2.69 13.89
C SER A 266 -2.35 -3.57 13.84
N GLY A 267 -1.69 -3.68 12.68
CA GLY A 267 -0.57 -4.60 12.43
C GLY A 267 -1.00 -6.04 12.13
N ASP A 268 -2.28 -6.28 11.93
CA ASP A 268 -2.82 -7.60 11.59
C ASP A 268 -2.49 -8.01 10.15
N TYR A 269 -2.49 -7.05 9.19
CA TYR A 269 -2.03 -7.34 7.84
C TYR A 269 -0.50 -7.46 7.80
N PRO A 270 0.07 -8.63 7.51
CA PRO A 270 1.47 -8.92 7.78
C PRO A 270 2.49 -8.18 6.90
N LEU A 271 2.05 -7.63 5.77
CA LEU A 271 2.89 -6.86 4.85
C LEU A 271 2.53 -5.36 4.83
N ALA A 272 1.98 -4.85 5.93
CA ALA A 272 1.79 -3.42 6.14
C ALA A 272 3.14 -2.71 6.33
N ARG A 273 3.27 -1.50 5.75
CA ARG A 273 4.50 -0.68 5.89
C ARG A 273 4.18 0.80 5.77
N PHE A 274 5.08 1.63 6.29
CA PHE A 274 5.12 3.03 5.91
C PHE A 274 5.86 3.23 4.60
N LEU A 275 5.46 4.26 3.87
CA LEU A 275 6.25 4.85 2.81
C LEU A 275 6.93 6.11 3.36
N TYR A 276 8.16 6.35 2.93
CA TYR A 276 9.02 7.37 3.49
C TYR A 276 9.49 8.37 2.44
N ILE A 277 9.75 9.61 2.88
CA ILE A 277 10.64 10.53 2.18
C ILE A 277 11.81 10.81 3.14
N TYR A 278 13.01 10.45 2.72
CA TYR A 278 14.22 10.81 3.45
C TYR A 278 14.70 12.19 3.03
N VAL A 279 15.12 12.98 4.01
CA VAL A 279 15.65 14.34 3.79
C VAL A 279 16.92 14.58 4.59
N HIS A 280 17.67 15.56 4.13
CA HIS A 280 18.89 16.03 4.75
C HIS A 280 18.54 17.11 5.82
N LYS A 281 18.19 16.67 7.03
CA LYS A 281 17.86 17.55 8.17
C LYS A 281 19.03 17.56 9.14
N LYS A 282 19.75 18.66 9.18
CA LYS A 282 20.83 18.84 10.15
C LYS A 282 20.29 19.03 11.57
N PRO A 283 20.88 18.41 12.59
CA PRO A 283 20.44 18.60 13.97
C PRO A 283 20.46 20.08 14.37
N ASN A 284 19.42 20.51 15.07
CA ASN A 284 19.26 21.88 15.58
C ASN A 284 19.23 22.99 14.53
N GLU A 285 19.09 22.64 13.26
CA GLU A 285 18.85 23.58 12.17
C GLU A 285 17.52 23.24 11.48
N PRO A 286 16.67 24.21 11.08
CA PRO A 286 15.47 23.91 10.32
C PRO A 286 15.85 23.36 8.95
N LEU A 287 14.93 22.64 8.31
CA LEU A 287 15.04 22.32 6.89
C LEU A 287 15.09 23.63 6.08
N ASP A 288 15.67 23.56 4.87
CA ASP A 288 15.46 24.66 3.92
C ASP A 288 13.97 24.88 3.67
N LYS A 289 13.61 26.14 3.46
CA LYS A 289 12.21 26.56 3.44
C LYS A 289 11.38 25.81 2.39
N LEU A 290 11.94 25.57 1.22
CA LEU A 290 11.20 24.91 0.13
C LEU A 290 10.93 23.43 0.48
N THR A 291 11.93 22.70 0.96
CA THR A 291 11.77 21.31 1.40
C THR A 291 10.81 21.22 2.59
N GLN A 292 10.94 22.12 3.57
CA GLN A 292 10.05 22.16 4.75
C GLN A 292 8.59 22.36 4.33
N GLU A 293 8.32 23.31 3.44
CA GLU A 293 6.97 23.61 2.99
C GLU A 293 6.38 22.47 2.15
N PHE A 294 7.18 21.86 1.27
CA PHE A 294 6.73 20.70 0.52
C PHE A 294 6.35 19.53 1.46
N ILE A 295 7.19 19.21 2.45
CA ILE A 295 6.89 18.15 3.42
C ILE A 295 5.69 18.53 4.30
N SER A 296 5.55 19.79 4.70
CA SER A 296 4.39 20.28 5.46
C SER A 296 3.10 20.15 4.65
N PHE A 297 3.15 20.40 3.35
CA PHE A 297 2.03 20.17 2.43
C PHE A 297 1.69 18.69 2.33
N VAL A 298 2.67 17.81 2.14
CA VAL A 298 2.48 16.35 2.06
C VAL A 298 1.80 15.81 3.32
N LEU A 299 2.20 16.29 4.51
CA LEU A 299 1.67 15.85 5.80
C LEU A 299 0.36 16.55 6.21
N SER A 300 -0.10 17.51 5.43
CA SER A 300 -1.37 18.21 5.68
C SER A 300 -2.57 17.38 5.23
N LYS A 301 -3.78 17.84 5.62
CA LYS A 301 -5.03 17.24 5.14
C LYS A 301 -5.09 17.17 3.62
N ALA A 302 -4.73 18.25 2.92
CA ALA A 302 -4.72 18.28 1.45
C ALA A 302 -3.73 17.28 0.85
N GLY A 303 -2.52 17.16 1.41
CA GLY A 303 -1.54 16.17 0.99
C GLY A 303 -1.97 14.74 1.24
N GLN A 304 -2.68 14.47 2.34
CA GLN A 304 -3.19 13.14 2.66
C GLN A 304 -4.47 12.78 1.89
N GLU A 305 -5.26 13.75 1.43
CA GLU A 305 -6.35 13.52 0.46
C GLU A 305 -5.79 13.03 -0.89
N ILE A 306 -4.60 13.50 -1.28
CA ILE A 306 -3.89 13.00 -2.46
C ILE A 306 -3.45 11.54 -2.26
N VAL A 307 -2.99 11.16 -1.05
CA VAL A 307 -2.66 9.76 -0.72
C VAL A 307 -3.86 8.84 -0.98
N VAL A 308 -5.05 9.23 -0.50
CA VAL A 308 -6.29 8.48 -0.72
C VAL A 308 -6.64 8.41 -2.21
N LYS A 309 -6.50 9.52 -2.93
CA LYS A 309 -6.75 9.58 -4.38
C LYS A 309 -5.84 8.65 -5.18
N ASP A 310 -4.59 8.48 -4.75
CA ASP A 310 -3.61 7.57 -5.36
C ASP A 310 -3.80 6.11 -4.94
N GLY A 311 -4.78 5.82 -4.07
CA GLY A 311 -5.12 4.47 -3.63
C GLY A 311 -4.30 3.94 -2.46
N TYR A 312 -3.43 4.76 -1.87
CA TYR A 312 -2.73 4.45 -0.63
C TYR A 312 -3.54 4.87 0.60
N TYR A 313 -3.02 4.56 1.78
CA TYR A 313 -3.68 4.86 3.03
C TYR A 313 -3.07 6.08 3.70
N PRO A 314 -3.93 7.03 4.15
CA PRO A 314 -3.47 8.26 4.78
C PRO A 314 -2.90 7.98 6.18
N LEU A 315 -2.01 8.86 6.62
CA LEU A 315 -1.49 8.85 7.99
C LEU A 315 -2.57 9.31 8.98
N PRO A 316 -2.62 8.71 10.19
CA PRO A 316 -3.30 9.31 11.33
C PRO A 316 -2.71 10.68 11.68
N ALA A 317 -3.57 11.61 12.14
CA ALA A 317 -3.15 12.97 12.48
C ALA A 317 -2.05 13.02 13.57
N THR A 318 -2.02 12.04 14.48
CA THR A 318 -0.97 11.89 15.49
C THR A 318 0.41 11.74 14.85
N ILE A 319 0.55 10.79 13.92
CA ILE A 319 1.82 10.54 13.22
C ILE A 319 2.22 11.75 12.37
N ALA A 320 1.29 12.38 11.66
CA ALA A 320 1.58 13.56 10.86
C ALA A 320 2.09 14.73 11.71
N ARG A 321 1.46 14.99 12.87
CA ARG A 321 1.87 16.06 13.78
C ARG A 321 3.25 15.81 14.43
N GLU A 322 3.50 14.58 14.89
CA GLU A 322 4.80 14.19 15.42
C GLU A 322 5.90 14.39 14.38
N THR A 323 5.63 13.98 13.13
CA THR A 323 6.58 14.15 12.03
C THR A 323 6.83 15.63 11.72
N ILE A 324 5.80 16.48 11.67
CA ILE A 324 5.96 17.93 11.46
C ILE A 324 6.76 18.57 12.60
N ALA A 325 6.57 18.12 13.84
CA ALA A 325 7.32 18.64 14.98
C ALA A 325 8.81 18.35 14.88
N MET A 326 9.22 17.23 14.28
CA MET A 326 10.63 16.88 14.05
C MET A 326 11.31 17.74 12.97
N LEU A 327 10.54 18.45 12.14
CA LEU A 327 11.09 19.27 11.06
C LEU A 327 11.48 20.68 11.49
N LYS A 328 10.96 21.12 12.64
CA LYS A 328 11.26 22.41 13.26
C LYS A 328 12.55 22.31 14.07
#